data_ab257dc004b46a38edf86a00dc1529d1
#
_entry.id   ab257dc004b46a38edf86a00dc1529d1
#
_cell.length_a   1.000
_cell.length_b   1.000
_cell.length_c   1.000
_cell.angle_alpha   90.00
_cell.angle_beta   90.00
_cell.angle_gamma   90.00
#
_symmetry.space_group_name_H-M   'P 1'
#
loop_
_entity.id
_entity.type
_entity.pdbx_description
1 polymer ?
#
loop_
_entity_poly.entity_id
_entity_poly.type
_entity_poly.pdbx_seq_one_letter_code
_entity_poly.pdbx_strand_id
1 'polypeptide(L)'
;MIFNIQIANGQPKTDSLLKSILSKNQDDLIKQVLENVSTYRLQIIYTQIDRSRKNKPAFKNYYFNYDPAFYYNPASTVKLPLALLALEKLNKMKIQGVEKYTPVQFDSIYERQTKQYKDSTSQNQLPSIAHFIKKAFLISDNDAYNRLYQFTGQHTIHQRLKEKGYDDIRIPRQFMGFTMEQNRHTNPVRFIKEDGTLIYAQSPAYNRDSFDFSHVIKIGKAYMNRNDSLVNEPFDFTIHNNIPLEGLQQLLQSVMFPESVPKKQRFDLASDDYQFLYRYLSQYPSETSYPKYDDSVYFDSYVKFFFRDSTHKMPAHIRVFNKVGWAYGFLTDVSYVVDFKNKIEYMLAATLYVNKDEVLNDNKYEYESTGWPFLNKIGQCIYQYELQRERRYKPELSAFQIQYEKRDANDNRPSIKDADN
;
A
#
# COMPACT_ATOMS: atom_id res chain seq x y z
N MET A 1 -13.29 -43.31 0.36
CA MET A 1 -14.17 -42.29 0.96
C MET A 1 -13.60 -40.95 0.56
N ILE A 2 -14.18 -40.33 -0.47
CA ILE A 2 -13.72 -39.03 -0.98
C ILE A 2 -14.43 -37.99 -0.11
N PHE A 3 -13.68 -37.31 0.77
CA PHE A 3 -14.20 -36.14 1.49
C PHE A 3 -14.26 -34.97 0.51
N ASN A 4 -15.44 -34.67 -0.01
CA ASN A 4 -15.75 -33.37 -0.61
C ASN A 4 -15.73 -32.33 0.50
N ILE A 5 -14.67 -31.56 0.61
CA ILE A 5 -14.68 -30.32 1.37
C ILE A 5 -15.48 -29.33 0.54
N GLN A 6 -16.78 -29.21 0.80
CA GLN A 6 -17.56 -28.06 0.38
C GLN A 6 -17.00 -26.85 1.16
N ILE A 7 -16.24 -26.01 0.47
CA ILE A 7 -15.98 -24.64 0.93
C ILE A 7 -17.38 -23.99 0.97
N ALA A 8 -17.92 -23.78 2.17
CA ALA A 8 -19.13 -23.02 2.35
C ALA A 8 -18.79 -21.57 1.94
N ASN A 9 -19.19 -21.18 0.73
CA ASN A 9 -19.22 -19.79 0.31
C ASN A 9 -20.23 -19.07 1.20
N GLY A 10 -19.77 -18.52 2.34
CA GLY A 10 -20.55 -17.62 3.17
C GLY A 10 -20.93 -16.39 2.34
N GLN A 11 -22.13 -15.84 2.56
CA GLN A 11 -22.50 -14.59 1.90
C GLN A 11 -21.52 -13.49 2.35
N PRO A 12 -21.17 -12.53 1.44
CA PRO A 12 -20.31 -11.42 1.79
C PRO A 12 -20.82 -10.66 3.01
N LYS A 13 -19.93 -10.32 3.93
CA LYS A 13 -20.27 -9.65 5.19
C LYS A 13 -20.66 -8.20 4.92
N THR A 14 -21.85 -7.80 5.39
CA THR A 14 -22.34 -6.43 5.32
C THR A 14 -23.01 -6.03 6.63
N ASP A 15 -22.44 -5.05 7.32
CA ASP A 15 -22.97 -4.51 8.56
C ASP A 15 -24.00 -3.40 8.28
N SER A 16 -25.12 -3.40 9.03
CA SER A 16 -26.20 -2.45 8.86
C SER A 16 -25.78 -0.99 9.03
N LEU A 17 -24.85 -0.70 9.95
CA LEU A 17 -24.34 0.65 10.15
C LEU A 17 -23.66 1.18 8.88
N LEU A 18 -22.69 0.45 8.35
CA LEU A 18 -21.94 0.91 7.16
C LEU A 18 -22.85 1.01 5.94
N LYS A 19 -23.75 0.03 5.76
CA LYS A 19 -24.79 0.12 4.73
C LYS A 19 -25.65 1.37 4.87
N SER A 20 -26.09 1.69 6.09
CA SER A 20 -26.90 2.89 6.35
C SER A 20 -26.15 4.20 6.07
N ILE A 21 -24.86 4.29 6.44
CA ILE A 21 -24.03 5.48 6.16
C ILE A 21 -23.95 5.73 4.66
N LEU A 22 -23.62 4.69 3.88
CA LEU A 22 -23.47 4.78 2.43
C LEU A 22 -24.81 5.09 1.72
N SER A 23 -25.91 4.43 2.11
CA SER A 23 -27.21 4.58 1.47
C SER A 23 -27.92 5.91 1.78
N LYS A 24 -27.51 6.65 2.80
CA LYS A 24 -28.03 8.00 3.07
C LYS A 24 -27.56 9.03 2.04
N ASN A 25 -26.48 8.77 1.35
CA ASN A 25 -25.99 9.67 0.32
C ASN A 25 -26.84 9.52 -0.95
N GLN A 26 -27.33 10.66 -1.49
CA GLN A 26 -28.20 10.70 -2.66
C GLN A 26 -27.41 10.87 -3.99
N ASP A 27 -26.08 10.81 -3.94
CA ASP A 27 -25.22 10.92 -5.10
C ASP A 27 -25.42 9.75 -6.08
N ASP A 28 -25.61 10.06 -7.36
CA ASP A 28 -25.93 9.06 -8.38
C ASP A 28 -24.80 8.05 -8.61
N LEU A 29 -23.54 8.48 -8.51
CA LEU A 29 -22.39 7.57 -8.64
C LEU A 29 -22.34 6.56 -7.49
N ILE A 30 -22.61 7.02 -6.25
CA ILE A 30 -22.70 6.11 -5.10
C ILE A 30 -23.83 5.11 -5.30
N LYS A 31 -25.02 5.55 -5.70
CA LYS A 31 -26.15 4.66 -5.98
C LYS A 31 -25.81 3.63 -7.04
N GLN A 32 -25.28 4.10 -8.17
CA GLN A 32 -24.87 3.24 -9.29
C GLN A 32 -23.91 2.11 -8.84
N VAL A 33 -22.88 2.43 -8.06
CA VAL A 33 -21.89 1.44 -7.61
C VAL A 33 -22.50 0.52 -6.55
N LEU A 34 -23.30 1.04 -5.61
CA LEU A 34 -23.95 0.22 -4.57
C LEU A 34 -25.02 -0.73 -5.12
N GLU A 35 -25.67 -0.39 -6.21
CA GLU A 35 -26.65 -1.25 -6.90
C GLU A 35 -25.96 -2.35 -7.73
N ASN A 36 -24.68 -2.15 -8.09
CA ASN A 36 -23.90 -3.04 -8.95
C ASN A 36 -22.61 -3.52 -8.28
N VAL A 37 -22.65 -3.84 -6.98
CA VAL A 37 -21.46 -4.18 -6.16
C VAL A 37 -20.64 -5.33 -6.74
N SER A 38 -21.26 -6.30 -7.39
CA SER A 38 -20.57 -7.46 -8.00
C SER A 38 -19.75 -7.04 -9.23
N THR A 39 -20.30 -6.17 -10.09
CA THR A 39 -19.61 -5.61 -11.26
C THR A 39 -18.40 -4.79 -10.85
N TYR A 40 -18.58 -3.93 -9.85
CA TYR A 40 -17.52 -3.08 -9.31
C TYR A 40 -16.61 -3.80 -8.30
N ARG A 41 -16.86 -5.07 -8.00
CA ARG A 41 -16.09 -5.87 -7.03
C ARG A 41 -15.78 -5.09 -5.73
N LEU A 42 -16.74 -4.23 -5.33
CA LEU A 42 -16.59 -3.33 -4.20
C LEU A 42 -16.52 -4.09 -2.88
N GLN A 43 -15.51 -3.78 -2.06
CA GLN A 43 -15.43 -4.18 -0.66
C GLN A 43 -14.98 -2.98 0.18
N ILE A 44 -15.58 -2.80 1.36
CA ILE A 44 -15.22 -1.70 2.29
C ILE A 44 -15.11 -2.25 3.71
N ILE A 45 -14.07 -1.79 4.43
CA ILE A 45 -13.92 -1.98 5.87
C ILE A 45 -13.77 -0.60 6.51
N TYR A 46 -14.76 -0.18 7.28
CA TYR A 46 -14.66 1.00 8.13
C TYR A 46 -14.34 0.57 9.56
N THR A 47 -13.27 1.11 10.14
CA THR A 47 -12.87 0.83 11.52
C THR A 47 -13.10 2.05 12.39
N GLN A 48 -14.12 1.97 13.22
CA GLN A 48 -14.36 2.95 14.27
C GLN A 48 -13.32 2.81 15.37
N ILE A 49 -12.75 3.93 15.81
CA ILE A 49 -11.81 3.99 16.92
C ILE A 49 -12.43 4.78 18.06
N ASP A 50 -12.57 4.14 19.21
CA ASP A 50 -13.00 4.78 20.45
C ASP A 50 -11.84 4.83 21.43
N ARG A 51 -11.77 5.89 22.22
CA ARG A 51 -10.72 6.05 23.23
C ARG A 51 -11.27 5.84 24.63
N SER A 52 -10.45 5.23 25.50
CA SER A 52 -10.70 5.20 26.92
C SER A 52 -10.27 6.54 27.56
N ARG A 53 -10.60 6.75 28.85
CA ARG A 53 -10.12 7.91 29.64
C ARG A 53 -8.57 8.03 29.64
N LYS A 54 -7.85 6.91 29.48
CA LYS A 54 -6.38 6.86 29.42
C LYS A 54 -5.86 6.87 27.98
N ASN A 55 -6.67 7.32 27.04
CA ASN A 55 -6.36 7.37 25.61
C ASN A 55 -6.03 6.02 24.94
N LYS A 56 -6.39 4.87 25.57
CA LYS A 56 -6.21 3.57 24.93
C LYS A 56 -7.26 3.38 23.84
N PRO A 57 -6.85 3.03 22.60
CA PRO A 57 -7.78 2.79 21.51
C PRO A 57 -8.52 1.46 21.64
N ALA A 58 -9.78 1.45 21.23
CA ALA A 58 -10.59 0.26 20.99
C ALA A 58 -11.11 0.31 19.57
N PHE A 59 -10.99 -0.78 18.84
CA PHE A 59 -11.28 -0.86 17.41
C PHE A 59 -12.53 -1.69 17.19
N LYS A 60 -13.41 -1.22 16.30
CA LYS A 60 -14.60 -1.95 15.84
C LYS A 60 -14.69 -1.86 14.33
N ASN A 61 -14.54 -2.98 13.66
CA ASN A 61 -14.67 -3.07 12.21
C ASN A 61 -16.15 -3.19 11.81
N TYR A 62 -16.52 -2.46 10.77
CA TYR A 62 -17.77 -2.59 10.05
C TYR A 62 -17.48 -2.87 8.59
N TYR A 63 -18.19 -3.82 8.01
CA TYR A 63 -17.91 -4.35 6.68
C TYR A 63 -19.04 -4.02 5.72
N PHE A 64 -18.70 -3.83 4.45
CA PHE A 64 -19.65 -3.77 3.37
C PHE A 64 -19.18 -4.64 2.22
N ASN A 65 -19.99 -5.64 1.85
CA ASN A 65 -19.71 -6.62 0.80
C ASN A 65 -18.33 -7.29 0.92
N TYR A 66 -17.84 -7.49 2.14
CA TYR A 66 -16.53 -8.09 2.39
C TYR A 66 -16.59 -9.61 2.32
N ASP A 67 -15.72 -10.19 1.48
CA ASP A 67 -15.47 -11.62 1.37
C ASP A 67 -13.95 -11.84 1.24
N PRO A 68 -13.32 -12.55 2.20
CA PRO A 68 -11.87 -12.79 2.15
C PRO A 68 -11.43 -13.62 0.94
N ALA A 69 -12.32 -14.43 0.36
CA ALA A 69 -12.05 -15.22 -0.84
C ALA A 69 -12.19 -14.41 -2.14
N PHE A 70 -12.78 -13.21 -2.07
CA PHE A 70 -13.03 -12.40 -3.25
C PHE A 70 -11.80 -11.60 -3.64
N TYR A 71 -11.05 -12.11 -4.60
CA TYR A 71 -9.80 -11.51 -5.07
C TYR A 71 -10.00 -10.10 -5.64
N TYR A 72 -9.10 -9.23 -5.31
CA TYR A 72 -8.78 -7.98 -6.01
C TYR A 72 -7.26 -7.90 -6.24
N ASN A 73 -6.83 -7.21 -7.28
CA ASN A 73 -5.39 -6.98 -7.47
C ASN A 73 -4.90 -5.94 -6.46
N PRO A 74 -3.99 -6.31 -5.52
CA PRO A 74 -3.52 -5.39 -4.50
C PRO A 74 -2.62 -4.29 -5.05
N ALA A 75 -2.12 -4.44 -6.27
CA ALA A 75 -1.24 -3.48 -6.92
C ALA A 75 -0.16 -2.96 -5.94
N SER A 76 -0.01 -1.66 -5.84
CA SER A 76 1.02 -1.03 -4.99
C SER A 76 0.77 -1.07 -3.49
N THR A 77 -0.35 -1.63 -3.01
CA THR A 77 -0.56 -1.80 -1.56
C THR A 77 0.45 -2.79 -0.94
N VAL A 78 1.03 -3.69 -1.74
CA VAL A 78 2.12 -4.61 -1.33
C VAL A 78 3.39 -3.87 -0.85
N LYS A 79 3.54 -2.59 -1.18
CA LYS A 79 4.66 -1.75 -0.73
C LYS A 79 4.62 -1.50 0.78
N LEU A 80 3.44 -1.53 1.41
CA LEU A 80 3.31 -1.37 2.85
C LEU A 80 3.99 -2.51 3.62
N PRO A 81 3.58 -3.79 3.51
CA PRO A 81 4.27 -4.87 4.22
C PRO A 81 5.75 -4.97 3.85
N LEU A 82 6.12 -4.66 2.61
CA LEU A 82 7.50 -4.75 2.18
C LEU A 82 8.41 -3.70 2.85
N ALA A 83 7.94 -2.47 3.02
CA ALA A 83 8.66 -1.43 3.77
C ALA A 83 8.89 -1.85 5.23
N LEU A 84 7.85 -2.43 5.88
CA LEU A 84 7.95 -2.93 7.25
C LEU A 84 8.97 -4.06 7.38
N LEU A 85 8.94 -5.01 6.46
CA LEU A 85 9.87 -6.14 6.45
C LEU A 85 11.30 -5.74 6.12
N ALA A 86 11.50 -4.74 5.28
CA ALA A 86 12.84 -4.19 4.99
C ALA A 86 13.46 -3.53 6.23
N LEU A 87 12.69 -2.72 6.99
CA LEU A 87 13.15 -2.14 8.25
C LEU A 87 13.39 -3.23 9.32
N GLU A 88 12.46 -4.17 9.47
CA GLU A 88 12.62 -5.30 10.38
C GLU A 88 13.89 -6.10 10.08
N LYS A 89 14.18 -6.33 8.78
CA LYS A 89 15.40 -7.01 8.37
C LYS A 89 16.65 -6.24 8.77
N LEU A 90 16.70 -4.92 8.52
CA LEU A 90 17.82 -4.07 8.94
C LEU A 90 18.06 -4.16 10.45
N ASN A 91 17.00 -4.04 11.26
CA ASN A 91 17.09 -4.12 12.71
C ASN A 91 17.62 -5.49 13.19
N LYS A 92 17.24 -6.57 12.51
CA LYS A 92 17.69 -7.93 12.82
C LYS A 92 19.13 -8.23 12.37
N MET A 93 19.61 -7.57 11.33
CA MET A 93 20.99 -7.77 10.85
C MET A 93 22.02 -7.40 11.91
N LYS A 94 21.76 -6.37 12.73
CA LYS A 94 22.67 -5.90 13.80
C LYS A 94 24.10 -5.66 13.32
N ILE A 95 24.27 -5.22 12.07
CA ILE A 95 25.56 -4.90 11.49
C ILE A 95 25.95 -3.48 11.87
N GLN A 96 27.07 -3.31 12.53
CA GLN A 96 27.57 -1.99 12.94
C GLN A 96 27.78 -1.08 11.71
N GLY A 97 27.18 0.09 11.72
CA GLY A 97 27.26 1.07 10.63
C GLY A 97 26.25 0.83 9.49
N VAL A 98 25.38 -0.17 9.61
CA VAL A 98 24.26 -0.39 8.65
C VAL A 98 22.96 0.05 9.29
N GLU A 99 22.39 1.12 8.75
CA GLU A 99 21.11 1.70 9.16
C GLU A 99 20.26 1.98 7.91
N LYS A 100 19.00 2.39 8.10
CA LYS A 100 18.08 2.68 6.98
C LYS A 100 18.57 3.77 6.03
N TYR A 101 19.41 4.70 6.51
CA TYR A 101 19.98 5.80 5.71
C TYR A 101 21.34 5.46 5.10
N THR A 102 21.96 4.33 5.48
CA THR A 102 23.26 3.90 4.93
C THR A 102 23.13 3.70 3.43
N PRO A 103 24.05 4.24 2.61
CA PRO A 103 24.06 4.04 1.17
C PRO A 103 24.11 2.56 0.81
N VAL A 104 23.28 2.16 -0.16
CA VAL A 104 23.12 0.79 -0.61
C VAL A 104 23.31 0.69 -2.11
N GLN A 105 24.00 -0.36 -2.57
CA GLN A 105 24.20 -0.65 -3.98
C GLN A 105 23.68 -2.03 -4.33
N PHE A 106 23.11 -2.17 -5.53
CA PHE A 106 22.60 -3.43 -6.06
C PHE A 106 23.45 -3.82 -7.27
N ASP A 107 24.05 -5.00 -7.22
CA ASP A 107 24.72 -5.62 -8.36
C ASP A 107 23.74 -6.49 -9.16
N SER A 108 24.14 -6.97 -10.32
CA SER A 108 23.37 -7.86 -11.19
C SER A 108 24.20 -9.09 -11.52
N ILE A 109 23.69 -10.27 -11.20
CA ILE A 109 24.33 -11.56 -11.48
C ILE A 109 23.40 -12.56 -12.15
N TYR A 110 22.11 -12.26 -12.21
CA TYR A 110 21.11 -13.11 -12.82
C TYR A 110 20.40 -12.36 -13.96
N GLU A 111 19.83 -13.14 -14.86
CA GLU A 111 19.12 -12.66 -16.04
C GLU A 111 18.09 -11.56 -15.73
N ARG A 112 18.13 -10.47 -16.50
CA ARG A 112 17.24 -9.30 -16.39
C ARG A 112 17.31 -8.50 -15.09
N GLN A 113 18.17 -8.85 -14.15
CA GLN A 113 18.46 -7.98 -13.00
C GLN A 113 19.16 -6.69 -13.47
N THR A 114 18.87 -5.58 -12.81
CA THR A 114 19.48 -4.28 -13.06
C THR A 114 20.38 -3.87 -11.91
N LYS A 115 21.51 -3.20 -12.23
CA LYS A 115 22.40 -2.60 -11.24
C LYS A 115 21.84 -1.25 -10.80
N GLN A 116 22.11 -0.87 -9.54
CA GLN A 116 21.86 0.50 -9.07
C GLN A 116 22.93 0.91 -8.06
N TYR A 117 23.76 1.87 -8.42
CA TYR A 117 24.83 2.41 -7.58
C TYR A 117 24.60 3.86 -7.18
N LYS A 118 23.73 4.58 -7.91
CA LYS A 118 23.38 5.98 -7.67
C LYS A 118 21.86 6.17 -7.73
N ASP A 119 21.40 7.21 -7.09
CA ASP A 119 20.03 7.71 -7.21
C ASP A 119 20.06 9.24 -7.18
N SER A 120 19.93 9.86 -8.35
CA SER A 120 19.97 11.32 -8.51
C SER A 120 18.85 12.06 -7.77
N THR A 121 17.82 11.32 -7.32
CA THR A 121 16.69 11.87 -6.58
C THR A 121 16.95 11.99 -5.09
N SER A 122 18.03 11.39 -4.57
CA SER A 122 18.46 11.53 -3.18
C SER A 122 19.42 12.73 -3.01
N GLN A 123 19.52 13.23 -1.78
CA GLN A 123 20.32 14.42 -1.47
C GLN A 123 21.80 14.23 -1.75
N ASN A 124 22.35 13.08 -1.40
CA ASN A 124 23.76 12.71 -1.63
C ASN A 124 23.97 11.88 -2.90
N GLN A 125 22.96 11.77 -3.77
CA GLN A 125 22.96 10.98 -5.00
C GLN A 125 23.21 9.47 -4.79
N LEU A 126 23.04 8.98 -3.57
CA LEU A 126 23.20 7.58 -3.22
C LEU A 126 21.85 7.00 -2.79
N PRO A 127 21.48 5.81 -3.27
CA PRO A 127 20.28 5.14 -2.80
C PRO A 127 20.43 4.63 -1.37
N SER A 128 19.32 4.56 -0.63
CA SER A 128 19.25 3.93 0.69
C SER A 128 17.88 3.26 0.89
N ILE A 129 17.76 2.36 1.86
CA ILE A 129 16.48 1.72 2.19
C ILE A 129 15.44 2.78 2.58
N ALA A 130 15.84 3.79 3.36
CA ALA A 130 14.97 4.90 3.71
C ALA A 130 14.48 5.68 2.49
N HIS A 131 15.36 5.94 1.51
CA HIS A 131 14.99 6.66 0.30
C HIS A 131 14.00 5.85 -0.56
N PHE A 132 14.19 4.55 -0.70
CA PHE A 132 13.23 3.69 -1.39
C PHE A 132 11.86 3.65 -0.69
N ILE A 133 11.81 3.53 0.63
CA ILE A 133 10.54 3.56 1.38
C ILE A 133 9.85 4.92 1.20
N LYS A 134 10.59 6.03 1.26
CA LYS A 134 10.09 7.38 1.00
C LYS A 134 9.44 7.48 -0.39
N LYS A 135 10.12 7.08 -1.47
CA LYS A 135 9.60 7.07 -2.83
C LYS A 135 8.36 6.17 -2.97
N ALA A 136 8.40 4.97 -2.38
CA ALA A 136 7.30 4.00 -2.41
C ALA A 136 6.02 4.53 -1.73
N PHE A 137 6.13 5.39 -0.72
CA PHE A 137 4.96 5.94 -0.01
C PHE A 137 4.47 7.26 -0.60
N LEU A 138 5.37 8.16 -1.04
CA LEU A 138 4.99 9.48 -1.55
C LEU A 138 4.26 9.43 -2.89
N ILE A 139 4.76 8.63 -3.84
CA ILE A 139 4.21 8.55 -5.19
C ILE A 139 3.96 7.13 -5.68
N SER A 140 4.20 6.15 -4.82
CA SER A 140 4.04 4.74 -5.18
C SER A 140 5.06 4.22 -6.21
N ASP A 141 6.30 4.69 -6.18
CA ASP A 141 7.41 4.34 -7.07
C ASP A 141 7.66 2.82 -7.17
N ASN A 142 7.71 2.29 -8.40
CA ASN A 142 7.83 0.87 -8.67
C ASN A 142 9.27 0.35 -8.59
N ASP A 143 10.27 1.15 -9.00
CA ASP A 143 11.67 0.74 -8.85
C ASP A 143 12.05 0.66 -7.36
N ALA A 144 11.62 1.63 -6.56
CA ALA A 144 11.81 1.58 -5.12
C ALA A 144 11.22 0.30 -4.48
N TYR A 145 10.01 -0.13 -4.91
CA TYR A 145 9.45 -1.41 -4.49
C TYR A 145 10.33 -2.59 -4.89
N ASN A 146 10.80 -2.63 -6.13
CA ASN A 146 11.64 -3.71 -6.63
C ASN A 146 12.95 -3.81 -5.84
N ARG A 147 13.59 -2.67 -5.50
CA ARG A 147 14.81 -2.65 -4.67
C ARG A 147 14.55 -3.13 -3.23
N LEU A 148 13.45 -2.72 -2.63
CA LEU A 148 13.04 -3.25 -1.31
C LEU A 148 12.79 -4.77 -1.36
N TYR A 149 12.17 -5.26 -2.44
CA TYR A 149 11.93 -6.69 -2.66
C TYR A 149 13.25 -7.48 -2.79
N GLN A 150 14.16 -6.98 -3.61
CA GLN A 150 15.50 -7.58 -3.83
C GLN A 150 16.33 -7.59 -2.54
N PHE A 151 16.27 -6.51 -1.76
CA PHE A 151 16.94 -6.47 -0.45
C PHE A 151 16.31 -7.46 0.54
N THR A 152 14.99 -7.48 0.66
CA THR A 152 14.29 -8.33 1.64
C THR A 152 14.38 -9.80 1.26
N GLY A 153 14.12 -10.14 0.01
CA GLY A 153 14.13 -11.50 -0.54
C GLY A 153 12.78 -12.21 -0.39
N GLN A 154 12.36 -12.90 -1.46
CA GLN A 154 11.05 -13.55 -1.56
C GLN A 154 10.77 -14.54 -0.42
N HIS A 155 11.74 -15.38 -0.05
CA HIS A 155 11.63 -16.31 1.08
C HIS A 155 11.34 -15.56 2.40
N THR A 156 12.17 -14.55 2.71
CA THR A 156 12.04 -13.76 3.95
C THR A 156 10.68 -13.05 4.02
N ILE A 157 10.19 -12.51 2.91
CA ILE A 157 8.87 -11.85 2.85
C ILE A 157 7.79 -12.83 3.33
N HIS A 158 7.70 -14.02 2.73
CA HIS A 158 6.65 -14.98 3.04
C HIS A 158 6.81 -15.63 4.40
N GLN A 159 8.04 -16.02 4.77
CA GLN A 159 8.32 -16.57 6.09
C GLN A 159 7.91 -15.61 7.20
N ARG A 160 8.30 -14.33 7.11
CA ARG A 160 8.01 -13.35 8.16
C ARG A 160 6.52 -13.02 8.24
N LEU A 161 5.82 -12.89 7.11
CA LEU A 161 4.37 -12.68 7.09
C LEU A 161 3.64 -13.87 7.74
N LYS A 162 4.01 -15.10 7.40
CA LYS A 162 3.45 -16.31 8.01
C LYS A 162 3.71 -16.39 9.52
N GLU A 163 4.93 -16.15 9.98
CA GLU A 163 5.28 -16.12 11.40
C GLU A 163 4.45 -15.09 12.19
N LYS A 164 4.04 -14.00 11.52
CA LYS A 164 3.18 -12.97 12.09
C LYS A 164 1.69 -13.29 12.01
N GLY A 165 1.32 -14.40 11.34
CA GLY A 165 -0.08 -14.82 11.18
C GLY A 165 -0.82 -14.14 10.04
N TYR A 166 -0.10 -13.63 9.03
CA TYR A 166 -0.63 -13.14 7.77
C TYR A 166 -0.51 -14.23 6.69
N ASP A 167 -1.12 -15.39 6.95
CA ASP A 167 -0.95 -16.59 6.11
C ASP A 167 -1.54 -16.44 4.69
N ASP A 168 -2.56 -15.59 4.54
CA ASP A 168 -3.27 -15.36 3.27
C ASP A 168 -2.58 -14.32 2.37
N ILE A 169 -1.50 -13.69 2.87
CA ILE A 169 -0.74 -12.70 2.09
C ILE A 169 0.33 -13.42 1.27
N ARG A 170 0.25 -13.21 -0.04
CA ARG A 170 1.18 -13.77 -1.01
C ARG A 170 1.73 -12.69 -1.93
N ILE A 171 3.06 -12.47 -1.91
CA ILE A 171 3.76 -11.44 -2.68
C ILE A 171 4.89 -12.12 -3.50
N PRO A 172 4.56 -12.96 -4.49
CA PRO A 172 5.56 -13.71 -5.26
C PRO A 172 6.25 -12.90 -6.35
N ARG A 173 5.79 -11.68 -6.65
CA ARG A 173 6.21 -10.92 -7.83
C ARG A 173 6.69 -9.51 -7.52
N GLN A 174 7.79 -9.13 -8.19
CA GLN A 174 8.21 -7.75 -8.37
C GLN A 174 7.35 -7.06 -9.45
N PHE A 175 7.41 -5.73 -9.52
CA PHE A 175 6.76 -4.92 -10.58
C PHE A 175 7.71 -4.75 -11.79
N MET A 176 8.26 -5.87 -12.21
CA MET A 176 9.05 -6.04 -13.42
C MET A 176 8.44 -7.17 -14.23
N GLY A 177 8.63 -7.15 -15.53
CA GLY A 177 8.14 -8.23 -16.40
C GLY A 177 8.88 -9.56 -16.20
N PHE A 178 9.18 -9.94 -14.97
CA PHE A 178 9.90 -11.17 -14.60
C PHE A 178 9.01 -12.39 -14.68
N THR A 179 9.61 -13.52 -15.05
CA THR A 179 9.01 -14.85 -14.89
C THR A 179 8.94 -15.22 -13.41
N MET A 180 8.19 -16.29 -13.09
CA MET A 180 8.16 -16.82 -11.71
C MET A 180 9.56 -17.20 -11.23
N GLU A 181 10.37 -17.78 -12.09
CA GLU A 181 11.74 -18.18 -11.78
C GLU A 181 12.62 -16.94 -11.51
N GLN A 182 12.56 -15.90 -12.35
CA GLN A 182 13.33 -14.68 -12.17
C GLN A 182 13.00 -13.97 -10.86
N ASN A 183 11.73 -14.02 -10.40
CA ASN A 183 11.31 -13.46 -9.11
C ASN A 183 11.90 -14.18 -7.89
N ARG A 184 12.40 -15.41 -8.03
CA ARG A 184 13.02 -16.19 -6.95
C ARG A 184 14.45 -15.72 -6.63
N HIS A 185 15.09 -15.00 -7.54
CA HIS A 185 16.48 -14.55 -7.41
C HIS A 185 16.56 -13.13 -6.87
N THR A 186 17.41 -12.91 -5.88
CA THR A 186 17.74 -11.56 -5.40
C THR A 186 19.05 -11.09 -5.99
N ASN A 187 19.25 -9.78 -6.04
CA ASN A 187 20.53 -9.16 -6.36
C ASN A 187 21.53 -9.33 -5.21
N PRO A 188 22.86 -9.35 -5.46
CA PRO A 188 23.82 -9.01 -4.45
C PRO A 188 23.64 -7.57 -3.99
N VAL A 189 23.73 -7.32 -2.67
CA VAL A 189 23.53 -5.98 -2.08
C VAL A 189 24.75 -5.59 -1.28
N ARG A 190 25.22 -4.35 -1.43
CA ARG A 190 26.35 -3.81 -0.69
C ARG A 190 25.93 -2.55 0.06
N PHE A 191 26.23 -2.49 1.35
CA PHE A 191 26.15 -1.28 2.15
C PHE A 191 27.54 -0.65 2.19
N ILE A 192 27.62 0.64 1.89
CA ILE A 192 28.87 1.38 1.76
C ILE A 192 28.80 2.69 2.57
N LYS A 193 29.95 3.26 2.91
CA LYS A 193 30.06 4.66 3.33
C LYS A 193 29.88 5.58 2.12
N GLU A 194 29.68 6.87 2.36
CA GLU A 194 29.58 7.88 1.29
C GLU A 194 30.87 7.97 0.44
N ASP A 195 32.02 7.65 1.02
CA ASP A 195 33.31 7.58 0.32
C ASP A 195 33.50 6.31 -0.53
N GLY A 196 32.50 5.41 -0.52
CA GLY A 196 32.52 4.14 -1.26
C GLY A 196 33.10 2.95 -0.48
N THR A 197 33.59 3.16 0.75
CA THR A 197 34.12 2.07 1.59
C THR A 197 33.05 1.06 1.91
N LEU A 198 33.30 -0.22 1.65
CA LEU A 198 32.39 -1.32 1.95
C LEU A 198 32.22 -1.49 3.48
N ILE A 199 30.97 -1.52 3.94
CA ILE A 199 30.60 -1.85 5.33
C ILE A 199 30.17 -3.30 5.42
N TYR A 200 29.24 -3.72 4.52
CA TYR A 200 28.66 -5.05 4.54
C TYR A 200 28.22 -5.47 3.13
N ALA A 201 28.38 -6.75 2.83
CA ALA A 201 27.89 -7.34 1.59
C ALA A 201 26.91 -8.49 1.89
N GLN A 202 25.72 -8.40 1.31
CA GLN A 202 24.71 -9.46 1.33
C GLN A 202 24.82 -10.26 0.04
N SER A 203 25.05 -11.56 0.17
CA SER A 203 25.03 -12.49 -0.97
C SER A 203 23.65 -12.57 -1.59
N PRO A 204 23.54 -12.85 -2.89
CA PRO A 204 22.26 -13.11 -3.54
C PRO A 204 21.61 -14.36 -2.94
N ALA A 205 20.31 -14.40 -2.96
CA ALA A 205 19.52 -15.54 -2.48
C ALA A 205 18.62 -16.07 -3.58
N TYR A 206 18.34 -17.37 -3.52
CA TYR A 206 17.35 -18.06 -4.33
C TYR A 206 16.27 -18.68 -3.44
N ASN A 207 15.01 -18.36 -3.73
CA ASN A 207 13.87 -18.91 -2.98
C ASN A 207 13.46 -20.26 -3.55
N ARG A 208 13.49 -21.31 -2.71
CA ARG A 208 13.05 -22.68 -3.05
C ARG A 208 11.63 -22.98 -2.62
N ASP A 209 10.96 -22.07 -1.94
CA ASP A 209 9.60 -22.30 -1.42
C ASP A 209 8.62 -22.52 -2.57
N SER A 210 7.66 -23.39 -2.35
CA SER A 210 6.48 -23.53 -3.20
C SER A 210 5.38 -22.57 -2.72
N PHE A 211 4.60 -22.05 -3.67
CA PHE A 211 3.39 -21.28 -3.40
C PHE A 211 2.18 -22.12 -3.77
N ASP A 212 1.13 -22.03 -2.97
CA ASP A 212 -0.16 -22.60 -3.34
C ASP A 212 -0.87 -21.69 -4.34
N PHE A 213 -1.02 -22.19 -5.56
CA PHE A 213 -1.75 -21.57 -6.67
C PHE A 213 -2.98 -22.39 -7.08
N SER A 214 -3.50 -23.25 -6.20
CA SER A 214 -4.66 -24.11 -6.48
C SER A 214 -5.95 -23.32 -6.71
N HIS A 215 -6.06 -22.14 -6.10
CA HIS A 215 -7.19 -21.24 -6.32
C HIS A 215 -7.00 -20.44 -7.61
N VAL A 216 -7.68 -20.85 -8.67
CA VAL A 216 -7.60 -20.21 -9.99
C VAL A 216 -8.40 -18.90 -9.98
N ILE A 217 -7.77 -17.81 -10.41
CA ILE A 217 -8.34 -16.46 -10.42
C ILE A 217 -8.33 -15.92 -11.85
N LYS A 218 -9.48 -15.92 -12.50
CA LYS A 218 -9.65 -15.41 -13.86
C LYS A 218 -10.65 -14.26 -13.87
N ILE A 219 -10.29 -13.11 -14.48
CA ILE A 219 -11.08 -11.86 -14.45
C ILE A 219 -11.14 -11.25 -15.86
N GLY A 220 -12.27 -10.60 -16.17
CA GLY A 220 -12.55 -10.02 -17.49
C GLY A 220 -12.95 -11.06 -18.53
N LYS A 221 -13.11 -10.62 -19.77
CA LYS A 221 -13.45 -11.48 -20.92
C LYS A 221 -12.32 -11.60 -21.93
N ALA A 222 -11.41 -10.60 -21.94
CA ALA A 222 -10.27 -10.53 -22.84
C ALA A 222 -9.12 -9.74 -22.21
N TYR A 223 -7.92 -9.79 -22.80
CA TYR A 223 -6.81 -8.95 -22.42
C TYR A 223 -5.86 -8.69 -23.59
N MET A 224 -5.12 -7.57 -23.49
CA MET A 224 -4.00 -7.28 -24.39
C MET A 224 -2.74 -8.00 -23.89
N ASN A 225 -2.12 -8.80 -24.74
CA ASN A 225 -0.88 -9.48 -24.42
C ASN A 225 0.33 -8.53 -24.61
N ARG A 226 1.55 -9.03 -24.33
CA ARG A 226 2.80 -8.23 -24.45
C ARG A 226 3.14 -7.79 -25.89
N ASN A 227 2.48 -8.35 -26.89
CA ASN A 227 2.65 -8.01 -28.30
C ASN A 227 1.50 -7.13 -28.82
N ASP A 228 0.76 -6.48 -27.91
CA ASP A 228 -0.42 -5.66 -28.19
C ASP A 228 -1.50 -6.38 -29.02
N SER A 229 -1.60 -7.70 -28.84
CA SER A 229 -2.62 -8.51 -29.48
C SER A 229 -3.74 -8.87 -28.51
N LEU A 230 -4.99 -8.74 -28.95
CA LEU A 230 -6.16 -9.12 -28.15
C LEU A 230 -6.25 -10.65 -28.02
N VAL A 231 -6.34 -11.12 -26.78
CA VAL A 231 -6.59 -12.51 -26.43
C VAL A 231 -8.01 -12.60 -25.84
N ASN A 232 -8.90 -13.35 -26.51
CA ASN A 232 -10.30 -13.51 -26.11
C ASN A 232 -10.47 -14.57 -25.02
N GLU A 233 -9.77 -14.39 -23.89
CA GLU A 233 -9.85 -15.21 -22.70
C GLU A 233 -9.72 -14.32 -21.46
N PRO A 234 -10.32 -14.71 -20.29
CA PRO A 234 -10.11 -13.99 -19.04
C PRO A 234 -8.62 -13.93 -18.67
N PHE A 235 -8.18 -12.78 -18.14
CA PHE A 235 -6.81 -12.63 -17.65
C PHE A 235 -6.60 -13.45 -16.38
N ASP A 236 -5.48 -14.17 -16.30
CA ASP A 236 -5.16 -15.06 -15.19
C ASP A 236 -4.33 -14.35 -14.11
N PHE A 237 -4.96 -14.08 -12.97
CA PHE A 237 -4.33 -13.51 -11.78
C PHE A 237 -3.83 -14.56 -10.77
N THR A 238 -3.93 -15.85 -11.06
CA THR A 238 -3.62 -16.96 -10.12
C THR A 238 -2.24 -16.81 -9.49
N ILE A 239 -1.24 -16.44 -10.30
CA ILE A 239 0.16 -16.29 -9.84
C ILE A 239 0.51 -14.85 -9.43
N HIS A 240 -0.46 -13.94 -9.38
CA HIS A 240 -0.22 -12.55 -8.98
C HIS A 240 -0.16 -12.39 -7.45
N ASN A 241 0.27 -11.20 -7.03
CA ASN A 241 0.27 -10.83 -5.62
C ASN A 241 -1.17 -10.86 -5.07
N ASN A 242 -1.32 -11.25 -3.80
CA ASN A 242 -2.60 -11.32 -3.11
C ASN A 242 -2.46 -10.79 -1.67
N ILE A 243 -3.33 -9.89 -1.28
CA ILE A 243 -3.49 -9.42 0.10
C ILE A 243 -4.99 -9.25 0.33
N PRO A 244 -5.64 -10.04 1.20
CA PRO A 244 -7.02 -9.79 1.59
C PRO A 244 -7.19 -8.40 2.22
N LEU A 245 -8.32 -7.73 1.96
CA LEU A 245 -8.52 -6.33 2.41
C LEU A 245 -8.40 -6.17 3.93
N GLU A 246 -8.88 -7.14 4.70
CA GLU A 246 -8.74 -7.14 6.16
C GLU A 246 -7.27 -7.32 6.59
N GLY A 247 -6.52 -8.19 5.91
CA GLY A 247 -5.07 -8.34 6.15
C GLY A 247 -4.32 -7.03 5.88
N LEU A 248 -4.70 -6.30 4.83
CA LEU A 248 -4.12 -4.98 4.53
C LEU A 248 -4.46 -3.94 5.61
N GLN A 249 -5.71 -3.92 6.09
CA GLN A 249 -6.15 -3.06 7.20
C GLN A 249 -5.39 -3.39 8.49
N GLN A 250 -5.23 -4.68 8.82
CA GLN A 250 -4.50 -5.13 10.01
C GLN A 250 -3.00 -4.79 9.94
N LEU A 251 -2.39 -4.87 8.75
CA LEU A 251 -1.00 -4.42 8.54
C LEU A 251 -0.85 -2.93 8.88
N LEU A 252 -1.73 -2.07 8.37
CA LEU A 252 -1.69 -0.65 8.70
C LEU A 252 -1.95 -0.41 10.20
N GLN A 253 -2.93 -1.11 10.80
CA GLN A 253 -3.22 -1.03 12.22
C GLN A 253 -2.00 -1.44 13.07
N SER A 254 -1.26 -2.47 12.66
CA SER A 254 -0.07 -2.94 13.40
C SER A 254 1.06 -1.90 13.43
N VAL A 255 1.09 -0.99 12.46
CA VAL A 255 2.05 0.13 12.41
C VAL A 255 1.55 1.33 13.21
N MET A 256 0.29 1.73 12.98
CA MET A 256 -0.25 2.93 13.62
C MET A 256 -0.52 2.72 15.13
N PHE A 257 -0.82 1.47 15.52
CA PHE A 257 -1.20 1.08 16.88
C PHE A 257 -0.56 -0.27 17.28
N PRO A 258 0.77 -0.36 17.37
CA PRO A 258 1.46 -1.63 17.60
C PRO A 258 1.01 -2.34 18.89
N GLU A 259 0.58 -1.58 19.92
CA GLU A 259 0.09 -2.15 21.16
C GLU A 259 -1.33 -2.74 21.05
N SER A 260 -2.05 -2.48 19.97
CA SER A 260 -3.41 -2.98 19.73
C SER A 260 -3.47 -4.38 19.12
N VAL A 261 -2.36 -4.87 18.59
CA VAL A 261 -2.25 -6.18 17.95
C VAL A 261 -1.42 -7.16 18.81
N PRO A 262 -1.64 -8.48 18.68
CA PRO A 262 -0.84 -9.49 19.37
C PRO A 262 0.66 -9.30 19.11
N LYS A 263 1.51 -9.58 20.09
CA LYS A 263 2.97 -9.43 19.97
C LYS A 263 3.55 -10.12 18.72
N LYS A 264 3.05 -11.28 18.35
CA LYS A 264 3.51 -12.02 17.18
C LYS A 264 3.25 -11.28 15.85
N GLN A 265 2.21 -10.44 15.78
CA GLN A 265 1.87 -9.66 14.60
C GLN A 265 2.68 -8.37 14.47
N ARG A 266 3.35 -7.94 15.54
CA ARG A 266 4.16 -6.73 15.52
C ARG A 266 5.43 -6.94 14.69
N PHE A 267 5.82 -5.92 13.97
CA PHE A 267 7.12 -5.87 13.31
C PHE A 267 8.19 -5.43 14.31
N ASP A 268 9.40 -5.98 14.16
CA ASP A 268 10.55 -5.63 15.01
C ASP A 268 11.15 -4.29 14.55
N LEU A 269 10.49 -3.22 14.93
CA LEU A 269 10.79 -1.84 14.55
C LEU A 269 11.27 -1.04 15.76
N ALA A 270 12.28 -0.22 15.56
CA ALA A 270 12.75 0.75 16.55
C ALA A 270 11.79 1.96 16.64
N SER A 271 11.89 2.73 17.71
CA SER A 271 11.04 3.92 17.93
C SER A 271 11.16 4.93 16.80
N ASP A 272 12.36 5.12 16.25
CA ASP A 272 12.62 6.04 15.15
C ASP A 272 12.12 5.48 13.78
N ASP A 273 11.96 4.15 13.63
CA ASP A 273 11.30 3.56 12.47
C ASP A 273 9.81 3.88 12.44
N TYR A 274 9.13 3.87 13.59
CA TYR A 274 7.72 4.28 13.66
C TYR A 274 7.56 5.76 13.28
N GLN A 275 8.41 6.65 13.79
CA GLN A 275 8.37 8.07 13.42
C GLN A 275 8.67 8.30 11.93
N PHE A 276 9.61 7.53 11.37
CA PHE A 276 9.93 7.52 9.95
C PHE A 276 8.73 7.06 9.11
N LEU A 277 8.09 5.96 9.48
CA LEU A 277 6.90 5.43 8.80
C LEU A 277 5.72 6.40 8.89
N TYR A 278 5.44 6.96 10.07
CA TYR A 278 4.38 7.95 10.25
C TYR A 278 4.59 9.15 9.32
N ARG A 279 5.83 9.64 9.24
CA ARG A 279 6.15 10.75 8.34
C ARG A 279 5.79 10.39 6.90
N TYR A 280 6.36 9.35 6.34
CA TYR A 280 6.23 9.09 4.90
C TYR A 280 4.90 8.45 4.49
N LEU A 281 4.17 7.80 5.39
CA LEU A 281 2.78 7.39 5.14
C LEU A 281 1.82 8.59 5.03
N SER A 282 2.17 9.75 5.61
CA SER A 282 1.29 10.93 5.67
C SER A 282 1.84 12.20 5.01
N GLN A 283 3.11 12.24 4.62
CA GLN A 283 3.73 13.37 3.92
C GLN A 283 3.18 13.50 2.50
N TYR A 284 3.10 14.74 1.99
CA TYR A 284 2.69 15.04 0.63
C TYR A 284 3.90 15.18 -0.31
N PRO A 285 3.74 14.92 -1.61
CA PRO A 285 4.81 15.12 -2.59
C PRO A 285 5.34 16.55 -2.62
N SER A 286 4.49 17.56 -2.41
CA SER A 286 4.88 18.98 -2.37
C SER A 286 5.79 19.34 -1.18
N GLU A 287 5.77 18.56 -0.11
CA GLU A 287 6.54 18.83 1.12
C GLU A 287 8.01 18.36 1.04
N THR A 288 8.40 17.55 0.02
CA THR A 288 9.74 16.98 -0.08
C THR A 288 10.64 17.70 -1.07
N SER A 289 11.92 17.87 -0.71
CA SER A 289 12.97 18.37 -1.60
C SER A 289 13.77 17.25 -2.29
N TYR A 290 13.82 16.05 -1.69
CA TYR A 290 14.53 14.89 -2.20
C TYR A 290 13.70 13.62 -2.03
N PRO A 291 13.00 13.16 -3.11
CA PRO A 291 12.90 13.70 -4.47
C PRO A 291 12.12 15.01 -4.54
N LYS A 292 12.40 15.85 -5.56
CA LYS A 292 11.59 17.01 -5.89
C LYS A 292 10.60 16.63 -6.99
N TYR A 293 9.37 16.38 -6.60
CA TYR A 293 8.29 16.03 -7.53
C TYR A 293 7.61 17.28 -8.11
N ASP A 294 7.11 17.15 -9.33
CA ASP A 294 6.31 18.18 -9.97
C ASP A 294 4.88 18.20 -9.41
N ASP A 295 4.45 19.31 -8.86
CA ASP A 295 3.17 19.42 -8.15
C ASP A 295 1.95 19.33 -9.09
N SER A 296 2.14 19.54 -10.41
CA SER A 296 1.07 19.37 -11.40
C SER A 296 0.77 17.90 -11.72
N VAL A 297 1.75 17.02 -11.50
CA VAL A 297 1.64 15.58 -11.72
C VAL A 297 1.43 14.84 -10.40
N TYR A 298 2.27 15.15 -9.41
CA TYR A 298 2.25 14.53 -8.08
C TYR A 298 1.73 15.52 -7.04
N PHE A 299 0.44 15.84 -7.11
CA PHE A 299 -0.23 16.76 -6.21
C PHE A 299 -0.49 16.15 -4.82
N ASP A 300 -0.88 16.95 -3.83
CA ASP A 300 -0.97 16.52 -2.42
C ASP A 300 -1.89 15.32 -2.19
N SER A 301 -3.03 15.28 -2.89
CA SER A 301 -3.97 14.16 -2.79
C SER A 301 -3.70 13.03 -3.80
N TYR A 302 -2.57 13.04 -4.53
CA TYR A 302 -2.24 12.05 -5.58
C TYR A 302 -2.43 10.60 -5.12
N VAL A 303 -1.92 10.26 -3.93
CA VAL A 303 -2.05 8.93 -3.30
C VAL A 303 -2.99 8.94 -2.09
N LYS A 304 -3.97 9.86 -2.00
CA LYS A 304 -4.93 9.96 -0.89
C LYS A 304 -6.35 9.81 -1.43
N PHE A 305 -6.69 8.60 -1.93
CA PHE A 305 -7.90 8.41 -2.75
C PHE A 305 -9.20 8.81 -2.07
N PHE A 306 -9.33 8.64 -0.75
CA PHE A 306 -10.51 9.07 0.00
C PHE A 306 -10.64 10.60 0.14
N PHE A 307 -9.61 11.35 -0.28
CA PHE A 307 -9.57 12.82 -0.27
C PHE A 307 -9.18 13.39 -1.65
N ARG A 308 -9.04 12.54 -2.67
CA ARG A 308 -8.66 12.96 -4.02
C ARG A 308 -9.86 13.54 -4.76
N ASP A 309 -9.97 14.86 -4.76
CA ASP A 309 -10.97 15.62 -5.52
C ASP A 309 -10.32 16.48 -6.62
N SER A 310 -11.14 17.24 -7.33
CA SER A 310 -10.69 18.13 -8.42
C SER A 310 -9.82 19.30 -7.96
N THR A 311 -9.76 19.60 -6.65
CA THR A 311 -8.88 20.66 -6.13
C THR A 311 -7.44 20.18 -5.96
N HIS A 312 -7.21 18.87 -5.93
CA HIS A 312 -5.91 18.22 -5.72
C HIS A 312 -5.23 18.57 -4.38
N LYS A 313 -5.96 19.24 -3.47
CA LYS A 313 -5.44 19.73 -2.18
C LYS A 313 -5.96 18.88 -1.03
N MET A 314 -5.20 18.90 0.05
CA MET A 314 -5.60 18.27 1.31
C MET A 314 -6.03 19.34 2.33
N PRO A 315 -7.09 19.08 3.15
CA PRO A 315 -7.44 19.98 4.24
C PRO A 315 -6.29 20.09 5.25
N ALA A 316 -5.89 21.31 5.61
CA ALA A 316 -4.70 21.56 6.45
C ALA A 316 -4.77 20.91 7.85
N HIS A 317 -5.97 20.63 8.36
CA HIS A 317 -6.19 20.01 9.67
C HIS A 317 -6.30 18.48 9.63
N ILE A 318 -6.23 17.88 8.42
CA ILE A 318 -6.32 16.42 8.23
C ILE A 318 -4.99 15.88 7.77
N ARG A 319 -4.60 14.73 8.33
CA ARG A 319 -3.52 13.89 7.82
C ARG A 319 -4.02 12.47 7.60
N VAL A 320 -3.56 11.87 6.51
CA VAL A 320 -3.96 10.53 6.09
C VAL A 320 -2.70 9.68 5.99
N PHE A 321 -2.61 8.68 6.86
CA PHE A 321 -1.54 7.68 6.88
C PHE A 321 -2.02 6.48 6.08
N ASN A 322 -1.52 6.30 4.87
CA ASN A 322 -2.12 5.32 3.97
C ASN A 322 -1.15 4.70 2.97
N LYS A 323 -1.61 3.64 2.33
CA LYS A 323 -1.03 3.13 1.10
C LYS A 323 -2.11 2.78 0.10
N VAL A 324 -1.94 3.27 -1.11
CA VAL A 324 -2.82 2.99 -2.24
C VAL A 324 -2.21 1.97 -3.20
N GLY A 325 -3.07 1.40 -4.03
CA GLY A 325 -2.68 0.62 -5.20
C GLY A 325 -3.72 0.75 -6.30
N TRP A 326 -3.27 0.84 -7.55
CA TRP A 326 -4.15 0.75 -8.71
C TRP A 326 -3.43 0.06 -9.87
N ALA A 327 -4.10 -0.87 -10.50
CA ALA A 327 -3.66 -1.59 -11.70
C ALA A 327 -4.82 -2.43 -12.25
N TYR A 328 -4.84 -2.65 -13.54
CA TYR A 328 -5.80 -3.54 -14.22
C TYR A 328 -7.28 -3.21 -13.90
N GLY A 329 -7.62 -1.97 -13.76
CA GLY A 329 -8.97 -1.54 -13.36
C GLY A 329 -9.26 -1.58 -11.86
N PHE A 330 -8.40 -2.16 -11.05
CA PHE A 330 -8.54 -2.14 -9.59
C PHE A 330 -7.98 -0.87 -8.98
N LEU A 331 -8.68 -0.36 -7.95
CA LEU A 331 -8.20 0.70 -7.05
C LEU A 331 -8.39 0.24 -5.61
N THR A 332 -7.39 0.47 -4.78
CA THR A 332 -7.45 0.14 -3.35
C THR A 332 -6.79 1.26 -2.55
N ASP A 333 -7.41 1.65 -1.45
CA ASP A 333 -6.79 2.51 -0.43
C ASP A 333 -7.01 1.88 0.94
N VAL A 334 -5.97 1.87 1.78
CA VAL A 334 -6.03 1.58 3.20
C VAL A 334 -5.49 2.76 3.96
N SER A 335 -6.33 3.39 4.78
CA SER A 335 -6.04 4.67 5.41
C SER A 335 -6.33 4.65 6.91
N TYR A 336 -5.47 5.32 7.68
CA TYR A 336 -5.78 5.87 8.99
C TYR A 336 -5.87 7.38 8.85
N VAL A 337 -7.02 7.94 9.18
CA VAL A 337 -7.34 9.37 9.02
C VAL A 337 -7.35 10.04 10.38
N VAL A 338 -6.69 11.18 10.47
CA VAL A 338 -6.63 12.02 11.67
C VAL A 338 -7.06 13.43 11.34
N ASP A 339 -8.05 13.94 12.08
CA ASP A 339 -8.45 15.35 12.06
C ASP A 339 -8.06 16.00 13.40
N PHE A 340 -7.05 16.81 13.37
CA PHE A 340 -6.50 17.47 14.57
C PHE A 340 -7.42 18.58 15.10
N LYS A 341 -8.22 19.22 14.23
CA LYS A 341 -9.14 20.31 14.61
C LYS A 341 -10.35 19.77 15.35
N ASN A 342 -10.99 18.75 14.79
CA ASN A 342 -12.23 18.18 15.33
C ASN A 342 -11.98 17.05 16.33
N LYS A 343 -10.71 16.62 16.51
CA LYS A 343 -10.33 15.48 17.35
C LYS A 343 -11.05 14.20 16.92
N ILE A 344 -10.83 13.84 15.66
CA ILE A 344 -11.40 12.66 15.01
C ILE A 344 -10.29 11.75 14.52
N GLU A 345 -10.52 10.46 14.63
CA GLU A 345 -9.69 9.43 14.04
C GLU A 345 -10.53 8.22 13.66
N TYR A 346 -10.17 7.56 12.55
CA TYR A 346 -10.77 6.31 12.10
C TYR A 346 -9.86 5.63 11.07
N MET A 347 -10.12 4.35 10.75
CA MET A 347 -9.51 3.71 9.60
C MET A 347 -10.57 3.40 8.55
N LEU A 348 -10.16 3.44 7.29
CA LEU A 348 -10.99 3.10 6.15
C LEU A 348 -10.14 2.32 5.14
N ALA A 349 -10.62 1.16 4.72
CA ALA A 349 -10.04 0.39 3.63
C ALA A 349 -11.13 0.09 2.61
N ALA A 350 -10.84 0.30 1.33
CA ALA A 350 -11.77 -0.05 0.27
C ALA A 350 -11.01 -0.52 -0.98
N THR A 351 -11.62 -1.44 -1.70
CA THR A 351 -11.20 -1.83 -3.05
C THR A 351 -12.38 -1.71 -4.01
N LEU A 352 -12.09 -1.30 -5.24
CA LEU A 352 -13.06 -1.08 -6.31
C LEU A 352 -12.45 -1.56 -7.64
N TYR A 353 -13.29 -2.09 -8.53
CA TYR A 353 -12.93 -2.46 -9.90
C TYR A 353 -13.70 -1.62 -10.90
N VAL A 354 -12.99 -0.95 -11.80
CA VAL A 354 -13.56 -0.11 -12.85
C VAL A 354 -12.93 -0.49 -14.19
N ASN A 355 -13.63 -1.35 -14.92
CA ASN A 355 -13.24 -1.86 -16.24
C ASN A 355 -14.50 -2.27 -16.99
N LYS A 356 -15.16 -1.28 -17.61
CA LYS A 356 -16.49 -1.44 -18.21
C LYS A 356 -16.49 -2.37 -19.41
N ASP A 357 -15.43 -2.37 -20.20
CA ASP A 357 -15.34 -3.21 -21.38
C ASP A 357 -14.81 -4.62 -21.10
N GLU A 358 -14.43 -4.90 -19.81
CA GLU A 358 -13.88 -6.18 -19.34
C GLU A 358 -12.63 -6.67 -20.11
N VAL A 359 -11.92 -5.77 -20.80
CA VAL A 359 -10.63 -6.04 -21.43
C VAL A 359 -9.52 -5.58 -20.50
N LEU A 360 -8.59 -6.47 -20.12
CA LEU A 360 -7.50 -6.11 -19.24
C LEU A 360 -6.23 -5.76 -20.01
N ASN A 361 -5.36 -4.95 -19.39
CA ASN A 361 -4.07 -4.54 -19.93
C ASN A 361 -4.15 -3.74 -21.25
N ASP A 362 -5.29 -3.09 -21.50
CA ASP A 362 -5.49 -2.19 -22.64
C ASP A 362 -5.41 -0.71 -22.26
N ASN A 363 -5.15 -0.41 -20.98
CA ASN A 363 -5.05 0.93 -20.38
C ASN A 363 -6.33 1.79 -20.47
N LYS A 364 -7.51 1.16 -20.68
CA LYS A 364 -8.81 1.86 -20.76
C LYS A 364 -9.67 1.58 -19.53
N TYR A 365 -9.31 2.15 -18.42
CA TYR A 365 -10.01 1.97 -17.16
C TYR A 365 -10.68 3.27 -16.71
N GLU A 366 -11.86 3.18 -16.12
CA GLU A 366 -12.63 4.35 -15.65
C GLU A 366 -12.10 4.92 -14.32
N TYR A 367 -10.77 5.00 -14.16
CA TYR A 367 -10.15 5.55 -12.96
C TYR A 367 -10.59 6.98 -12.68
N GLU A 368 -10.52 7.87 -13.70
CA GLU A 368 -10.83 9.30 -13.56
C GLU A 368 -12.34 9.56 -13.48
N SER A 369 -13.14 8.85 -14.26
CA SER A 369 -14.58 9.11 -14.36
C SER A 369 -15.39 8.44 -13.25
N THR A 370 -14.90 7.34 -12.69
CA THR A 370 -15.65 6.52 -11.72
C THR A 370 -14.81 6.19 -10.47
N GLY A 371 -13.59 5.69 -10.66
CA GLY A 371 -12.80 5.10 -9.59
C GLY A 371 -12.44 6.07 -8.47
N TRP A 372 -11.63 7.09 -8.77
CA TRP A 372 -11.24 8.10 -7.77
C TRP A 372 -12.43 8.93 -7.28
N PRO A 373 -13.37 9.40 -8.14
CA PRO A 373 -14.55 10.09 -7.65
C PRO A 373 -15.38 9.27 -6.64
N PHE A 374 -15.57 7.97 -6.89
CA PHE A 374 -16.30 7.10 -5.96
C PHE A 374 -15.56 6.94 -4.62
N LEU A 375 -14.24 6.66 -4.65
CA LEU A 375 -13.45 6.51 -3.43
C LEU A 375 -13.43 7.81 -2.61
N ASN A 376 -13.31 8.98 -3.25
CA ASN A 376 -13.45 10.27 -2.57
C ASN A 376 -14.83 10.40 -1.90
N LYS A 377 -15.92 10.11 -2.62
CA LYS A 377 -17.28 10.23 -2.09
C LYS A 377 -17.54 9.33 -0.88
N ILE A 378 -17.10 8.06 -0.91
CA ILE A 378 -17.22 7.20 0.29
C ILE A 378 -16.33 7.69 1.44
N GLY A 379 -15.15 8.23 1.15
CA GLY A 379 -14.31 8.90 2.14
C GLY A 379 -15.06 10.05 2.83
N GLN A 380 -15.73 10.90 2.05
CA GLN A 380 -16.54 11.99 2.57
C GLN A 380 -17.76 11.48 3.38
N CYS A 381 -18.44 10.41 2.96
CA CYS A 381 -19.55 9.81 3.72
C CYS A 381 -19.09 9.39 5.13
N ILE A 382 -17.97 8.69 5.22
CA ILE A 382 -17.42 8.23 6.50
C ILE A 382 -16.94 9.42 7.34
N TYR A 383 -16.27 10.40 6.74
CA TYR A 383 -15.81 11.58 7.45
C TYR A 383 -16.97 12.39 8.02
N GLN A 384 -18.04 12.61 7.26
CA GLN A 384 -19.26 13.30 7.75
C GLN A 384 -19.95 12.53 8.87
N TYR A 385 -20.01 11.20 8.79
CA TYR A 385 -20.49 10.38 9.89
C TYR A 385 -19.64 10.56 11.15
N GLU A 386 -18.32 10.54 11.01
CA GLU A 386 -17.38 10.69 12.13
C GLU A 386 -17.44 12.11 12.77
N LEU A 387 -17.74 13.14 11.99
CA LEU A 387 -17.98 14.49 12.52
C LEU A 387 -19.21 14.55 13.45
N GLN A 388 -20.23 13.76 13.15
CA GLN A 388 -21.50 13.73 13.90
C GLN A 388 -21.51 12.68 15.02
N ARG A 389 -20.61 11.68 14.95
CA ARG A 389 -20.57 10.57 15.89
C ARG A 389 -20.19 11.05 17.29
N GLU A 390 -21.04 10.77 18.27
CA GLU A 390 -20.71 11.00 19.67
C GLU A 390 -19.57 10.11 20.15
N ARG A 391 -18.63 10.70 20.89
CA ARG A 391 -17.49 10.02 21.52
C ARG A 391 -17.49 10.30 23.00
N ARG A 392 -17.43 9.23 23.79
CA ARG A 392 -17.30 9.39 25.25
C ARG A 392 -16.03 10.14 25.65
N TYR A 393 -14.93 9.89 24.92
CA TYR A 393 -13.64 10.58 25.11
C TYR A 393 -13.08 10.96 23.73
N LYS A 394 -12.65 12.22 23.63
CA LYS A 394 -11.94 12.70 22.43
C LYS A 394 -10.53 12.11 22.39
N PRO A 395 -9.99 11.74 21.21
CA PRO A 395 -8.64 11.22 21.12
C PRO A 395 -7.59 12.29 21.40
N GLU A 396 -6.52 11.89 22.09
CA GLU A 396 -5.28 12.64 22.15
C GLU A 396 -4.41 12.18 20.97
N LEU A 397 -4.13 13.10 20.04
CA LEU A 397 -3.55 12.81 18.73
C LEU A 397 -2.10 13.33 18.58
N SER A 398 -1.46 13.80 19.64
CA SER A 398 -0.11 14.37 19.58
C SER A 398 0.95 13.41 19.01
N ALA A 399 0.80 12.10 19.22
CA ALA A 399 1.69 11.10 18.66
C ALA A 399 1.72 11.10 17.12
N PHE A 400 0.70 11.64 16.47
CA PHE A 400 0.56 11.75 15.01
C PHE A 400 0.82 13.16 14.47
N GLN A 401 1.16 14.12 15.33
CA GLN A 401 1.62 15.45 14.93
C GLN A 401 3.09 15.36 14.50
N ILE A 402 3.29 15.03 13.24
CA ILE A 402 4.60 14.79 12.65
C ILE A 402 5.19 16.11 12.13
N GLN A 403 6.49 16.29 12.31
CA GLN A 403 7.22 17.36 11.64
C GLN A 403 7.58 16.92 10.22
N TYR A 404 6.98 17.56 9.23
CA TYR A 404 7.23 17.27 7.80
C TYR A 404 8.40 18.08 7.28
N GLU A 405 9.00 17.58 6.20
CA GLU A 405 9.95 18.38 5.41
C GLU A 405 9.25 19.62 4.85
N LYS A 406 10.02 20.63 4.54
CA LYS A 406 9.55 21.80 3.80
C LYS A 406 10.43 21.94 2.58
N ARG A 407 9.80 21.94 1.40
CA ARG A 407 10.53 22.21 0.17
C ARG A 407 11.07 23.65 0.22
N ASP A 408 12.33 23.81 -0.14
CA ASP A 408 12.93 25.13 -0.29
C ASP A 408 12.30 25.84 -1.50
N ALA A 409 11.73 27.02 -1.27
CA ALA A 409 11.12 27.84 -2.33
C ALA A 409 12.16 28.32 -3.36
N ASN A 410 13.43 28.40 -3.01
CA ASN A 410 14.53 28.81 -3.88
C ASN A 410 15.22 27.62 -4.59
N ASP A 411 14.70 26.41 -4.43
CA ASP A 411 15.23 25.22 -5.10
C ASP A 411 14.95 25.25 -6.61
N ASN A 412 15.96 25.58 -7.41
CA ASN A 412 15.88 25.69 -8.87
C ASN A 412 16.16 24.36 -9.62
N ARG A 413 16.34 23.24 -8.89
CA ARG A 413 16.49 21.93 -9.54
C ARG A 413 15.24 21.56 -10.33
N PRO A 414 15.37 20.85 -11.47
CA PRO A 414 14.21 20.36 -12.19
C PRO A 414 13.37 19.43 -11.31
N SER A 415 12.06 19.52 -11.44
CA SER A 415 11.12 18.62 -10.79
C SER A 415 10.89 17.36 -11.63
N ILE A 416 10.63 16.24 -10.95
CA ILE A 416 10.36 14.94 -11.56
C ILE A 416 8.90 14.91 -12.01
N LYS A 417 8.67 14.73 -13.31
CA LYS A 417 7.34 14.57 -13.92
C LYS A 417 7.01 13.12 -14.25
N ASP A 418 8.02 12.29 -14.41
CA ASP A 418 7.88 10.87 -14.67
C ASP A 418 8.89 10.11 -13.78
N ALA A 419 8.38 9.37 -12.82
CA ALA A 419 9.19 8.64 -11.87
C ALA A 419 9.39 7.15 -12.26
N ASP A 420 8.67 6.67 -13.26
CA ASP A 420 8.76 5.29 -13.76
C ASP A 420 9.73 5.16 -14.96
N ASN A 421 10.38 6.26 -15.40
CA ASN A 421 11.40 6.31 -16.47
C ASN A 421 12.82 6.45 -15.93
#